data_72fc59f4114d1c05c7ba3ced0e435992
#
_entry.id   72fc59f4114d1c05c7ba3ced0e435992
#
_cell.length_a   1.000
_cell.length_b   1.000
_cell.length_c   1.000
_cell.angle_alpha   90.00
_cell.angle_beta   90.00
_cell.angle_gamma   90.00
#
_symmetry.space_group_name_H-M   'P 1'
#
loop_
_entity.id
_entity.type
_entity.pdbx_description
1 polymer ?
#
loop_
_entity_poly.entity_id
_entity_poly.type
_entity_poly.pdbx_seq_one_letter_code
_entity_poly.pdbx_strand_id
1 'polypeptide(L)'
;MTESIVNVSRQFFAEILLPILRRDFPAETAETAFGVFGYGSEVMGMDDAYSSDHHWGIRINAVMPDVLYQDRGRTMAQAVLPHMPESYHGYDVRAGFSGGTGLSITGLESYLKTTIGIDHAPASYADWLGAPEEDIIHIVNGELWLDETGRFTHVRQVLQGYYPEPVRLRRIAHWCRYFSGMGSYALKRAILRDNEYYATIVFSRAVRWAVQLAFMLERQYYPYDKWTYAFFRRLPRLYAPLAPLVDEAVRLATPWERKLELLNRMADVIDHFLVADGIIRPHPQFAEHPSSGYRLLEHAYAEILHDLPEDLRGLVPVWEQVHWEANHSQFVAGLELEAWDGMLNLRAGE
;
A
#
# COMPACT_ATOMS: atom_id res chain seq x y z
N MET A 1 15.84 -25.93 -6.27
CA MET A 1 15.19 -24.65 -5.94
C MET A 1 16.06 -24.04 -4.85
N THR A 2 16.61 -22.86 -5.07
CA THR A 2 17.29 -22.10 -4.04
C THR A 2 16.31 -21.77 -2.93
N GLU A 3 16.71 -21.97 -1.69
CA GLU A 3 15.89 -21.63 -0.51
C GLU A 3 15.58 -20.12 -0.53
N SER A 4 14.35 -19.70 -0.15
CA SER A 4 13.99 -18.29 -0.15
C SER A 4 14.78 -17.55 0.93
N ILE A 5 15.18 -16.32 0.67
CA ILE A 5 15.93 -15.50 1.63
C ILE A 5 15.16 -15.29 2.94
N VAL A 6 13.82 -15.30 2.88
CA VAL A 6 12.95 -15.21 4.08
C VAL A 6 13.13 -16.47 4.95
N ASN A 7 13.19 -17.67 4.36
CA ASN A 7 13.45 -18.89 5.09
C ASN A 7 14.84 -18.90 5.73
N VAL A 8 15.86 -18.48 4.99
CA VAL A 8 17.22 -18.37 5.51
C VAL A 8 17.29 -17.36 6.67
N SER A 9 16.61 -16.22 6.53
CA SER A 9 16.53 -15.21 7.59
C SER A 9 15.82 -15.74 8.85
N ARG A 10 14.76 -16.54 8.69
CA ARG A 10 14.04 -17.15 9.80
C ARG A 10 14.91 -18.19 10.54
N GLN A 11 15.65 -19.01 9.80
CA GLN A 11 16.58 -19.98 10.39
C GLN A 11 17.72 -19.25 11.13
N PHE A 12 18.31 -18.23 10.52
CA PHE A 12 19.32 -17.40 11.13
C PHE A 12 18.84 -16.75 12.44
N PHE A 13 17.62 -16.22 12.43
CA PHE A 13 16.99 -15.70 13.64
C PHE A 13 16.89 -16.76 14.73
N ALA A 14 16.35 -17.93 14.40
CA ALA A 14 16.10 -18.99 15.37
C ALA A 14 17.38 -19.63 15.93
N GLU A 15 18.39 -19.83 15.08
CA GLU A 15 19.62 -20.56 15.44
C GLU A 15 20.71 -19.65 16.01
N ILE A 16 20.82 -18.41 15.55
CA ILE A 16 21.91 -17.50 15.92
C ILE A 16 21.43 -16.37 16.81
N LEU A 17 20.46 -15.56 16.34
CA LEU A 17 20.09 -14.33 17.03
C LEU A 17 19.27 -14.57 18.31
N LEU A 18 18.24 -15.37 18.23
CA LEU A 18 17.30 -15.56 19.36
C LEU A 18 17.97 -16.13 20.60
N PRO A 19 18.90 -17.13 20.52
CA PRO A 19 19.65 -17.61 21.67
C PRO A 19 20.49 -16.52 22.35
N ILE A 20 21.14 -15.64 21.57
CA ILE A 20 21.94 -14.53 22.08
C ILE A 20 21.03 -13.51 22.79
N LEU A 21 19.94 -13.10 22.10
CA LEU A 21 18.98 -12.12 22.63
C LEU A 21 18.32 -12.60 23.94
N ARG A 22 17.90 -13.85 23.98
CA ARG A 22 17.31 -14.43 25.21
C ARG A 22 18.27 -14.56 26.36
N ARG A 23 19.55 -14.78 26.10
CA ARG A 23 20.59 -14.86 27.12
C ARG A 23 20.92 -13.48 27.70
N ASP A 24 21.13 -12.48 26.82
CA ASP A 24 21.70 -11.21 27.20
C ASP A 24 20.64 -10.10 27.43
N PHE A 25 19.46 -10.24 26.82
CA PHE A 25 18.34 -9.28 26.82
C PHE A 25 16.98 -9.98 26.99
N PRO A 26 16.77 -10.84 28.00
CA PRO A 26 15.54 -11.64 28.10
C PRO A 26 14.27 -10.78 28.23
N ALA A 27 14.32 -9.69 29.00
CA ALA A 27 13.18 -8.82 29.21
C ALA A 27 12.83 -8.01 27.94
N GLU A 28 13.84 -7.45 27.27
CA GLU A 28 13.66 -6.70 26.04
C GLU A 28 13.18 -7.60 24.89
N THR A 29 13.71 -8.84 24.84
CA THR A 29 13.29 -9.82 23.83
C THR A 29 11.83 -10.21 23.98
N ALA A 30 11.34 -10.35 25.22
CA ALA A 30 9.93 -10.63 25.48
C ALA A 30 8.98 -9.49 25.05
N GLU A 31 9.46 -8.23 25.06
CA GLU A 31 8.71 -7.05 24.66
C GLU A 31 8.85 -6.73 23.15
N THR A 32 9.63 -7.51 22.40
CA THR A 32 9.97 -7.24 20.99
C THR A 32 9.31 -8.24 20.05
N ALA A 33 8.70 -7.74 18.98
CA ALA A 33 8.22 -8.56 17.87
C ALA A 33 9.30 -8.68 16.79
N PHE A 34 9.57 -9.90 16.30
CA PHE A 34 10.59 -10.20 15.30
C PHE A 34 9.99 -10.89 14.08
N GLY A 35 10.50 -10.53 12.90
CA GLY A 35 10.05 -11.13 11.65
C GLY A 35 10.76 -10.56 10.44
N VAL A 36 10.21 -10.81 9.26
CA VAL A 36 10.52 -10.09 8.01
C VAL A 36 9.26 -9.41 7.53
N PHE A 37 9.23 -8.09 7.58
CA PHE A 37 8.07 -7.27 7.20
C PHE A 37 8.52 -5.89 6.70
N GLY A 38 7.58 -5.04 6.32
CA GLY A 38 7.87 -3.72 5.76
C GLY A 38 8.06 -3.76 4.25
N TYR A 39 8.89 -2.86 3.74
CA TYR A 39 9.23 -2.78 2.32
C TYR A 39 10.19 -3.91 1.93
N GLY A 40 10.03 -4.43 0.72
CA GLY A 40 10.90 -5.43 0.13
C GLY A 40 10.15 -6.39 -0.80
N SER A 41 10.77 -6.77 -1.91
CA SER A 41 10.21 -7.74 -2.84
C SER A 41 10.07 -9.12 -2.19
N GLU A 42 11.04 -9.50 -1.36
CA GLU A 42 11.08 -10.74 -0.60
C GLU A 42 9.91 -10.84 0.40
N VAL A 43 9.53 -9.72 1.02
CA VAL A 43 8.40 -9.64 1.96
C VAL A 43 7.08 -9.96 1.27
N MET A 44 6.99 -9.65 -0.04
CA MET A 44 5.81 -9.92 -0.87
C MET A 44 5.88 -11.27 -1.60
N GLY A 45 6.96 -12.05 -1.42
CA GLY A 45 7.19 -13.27 -2.17
C GLY A 45 7.38 -13.03 -3.68
N MET A 46 8.00 -11.89 -4.02
CA MET A 46 8.22 -11.40 -5.39
C MET A 46 9.70 -11.20 -5.70
N ASP A 47 10.57 -11.83 -4.93
CA ASP A 47 12.01 -11.79 -5.16
C ASP A 47 12.38 -12.52 -6.45
N ASP A 48 13.12 -11.83 -7.30
CA ASP A 48 13.66 -12.33 -8.56
C ASP A 48 15.14 -11.94 -8.71
N ALA A 49 15.76 -12.35 -9.83
CA ALA A 49 17.16 -12.05 -10.09
C ALA A 49 17.48 -10.54 -10.16
N TYR A 50 16.50 -9.71 -10.42
CA TYR A 50 16.63 -8.24 -10.51
C TYR A 50 16.40 -7.55 -9.15
N SER A 51 15.81 -8.25 -8.19
CA SER A 51 15.53 -7.70 -6.85
C SER A 51 16.72 -7.86 -5.90
N SER A 52 17.77 -8.57 -6.32
CA SER A 52 18.99 -8.83 -5.53
C SER A 52 20.13 -7.83 -5.75
N ASP A 53 19.87 -6.73 -6.48
CA ASP A 53 20.88 -5.72 -6.84
C ASP A 53 21.25 -4.78 -5.68
N HIS A 54 20.36 -4.63 -4.68
CA HIS A 54 20.60 -3.85 -3.47
C HIS A 54 19.72 -4.35 -2.32
N HIS A 55 20.20 -4.14 -1.11
CA HIS A 55 19.51 -4.57 0.12
C HIS A 55 19.14 -6.06 0.17
N TRP A 56 19.94 -6.91 -0.51
CA TRP A 56 19.76 -8.35 -0.52
C TRP A 56 20.59 -9.01 0.56
N GLY A 57 19.99 -9.90 1.33
CA GLY A 57 20.69 -10.64 2.37
C GLY A 57 19.79 -11.04 3.53
N ILE A 58 20.40 -11.60 4.57
CA ILE A 58 19.73 -11.96 5.81
C ILE A 58 19.15 -10.69 6.45
N ARG A 59 17.85 -10.70 6.71
CA ARG A 59 17.11 -9.56 7.24
C ARG A 59 16.14 -10.00 8.33
N ILE A 60 16.26 -9.38 9.48
CA ILE A 60 15.35 -9.52 10.60
C ILE A 60 14.90 -8.11 11.00
N ASN A 61 13.60 -7.85 10.89
CA ASN A 61 12.98 -6.66 11.42
C ASN A 61 12.53 -6.94 12.86
N ALA A 62 12.75 -5.99 13.74
CA ALA A 62 12.32 -6.04 15.12
C ALA A 62 11.65 -4.74 15.50
N VAL A 63 10.47 -4.83 16.13
CA VAL A 63 9.76 -3.68 16.68
C VAL A 63 9.48 -3.88 18.16
N MET A 64 9.75 -2.85 18.96
CA MET A 64 9.51 -2.82 20.42
C MET A 64 8.87 -1.49 20.79
N PRO A 65 8.27 -1.34 21.98
CA PRO A 65 7.74 -0.05 22.41
C PRO A 65 8.77 1.08 22.26
N ASP A 66 8.38 2.25 21.76
CA ASP A 66 9.28 3.39 21.49
C ASP A 66 10.14 3.75 22.72
N VAL A 67 9.56 3.73 23.92
CA VAL A 67 10.28 4.01 25.18
C VAL A 67 11.41 3.00 25.39
N LEU A 68 11.13 1.73 25.16
CA LEU A 68 12.14 0.67 25.31
C LEU A 68 13.21 0.78 24.21
N TYR A 69 12.82 1.10 22.99
CA TYR A 69 13.74 1.32 21.87
C TYR A 69 14.72 2.46 22.16
N GLN A 70 14.25 3.59 22.68
CA GLN A 70 15.08 4.74 23.05
C GLN A 70 16.11 4.39 24.14
N ASP A 71 15.72 3.60 25.13
CA ASP A 71 16.60 3.18 26.22
C ASP A 71 17.58 2.05 25.81
N ARG A 72 17.08 1.02 25.11
CA ARG A 72 17.79 -0.26 24.95
C ARG A 72 18.06 -0.67 23.49
N GLY A 73 17.34 -0.13 22.51
CA GLY A 73 17.35 -0.61 21.14
C GLY A 73 18.75 -0.61 20.51
N ARG A 74 19.51 0.49 20.65
CA ARG A 74 20.89 0.58 20.15
C ARG A 74 21.83 -0.40 20.85
N THR A 75 21.73 -0.49 22.18
CA THR A 75 22.58 -1.40 22.97
C THR A 75 22.34 -2.84 22.57
N MET A 76 21.09 -3.24 22.40
CA MET A 76 20.69 -4.58 21.96
C MET A 76 21.21 -4.90 20.55
N ALA A 77 21.05 -3.97 19.60
CA ALA A 77 21.56 -4.14 18.23
C ALA A 77 23.10 -4.25 18.17
N GLN A 78 23.82 -3.49 18.99
CA GLN A 78 25.30 -3.53 19.02
C GLN A 78 25.84 -4.77 19.73
N ALA A 79 25.17 -5.25 20.77
CA ALA A 79 25.64 -6.38 21.56
C ALA A 79 25.65 -7.71 20.79
N VAL A 80 24.81 -7.85 19.75
CA VAL A 80 24.80 -9.06 18.92
C VAL A 80 25.96 -9.10 17.92
N LEU A 81 26.53 -7.95 17.52
CA LEU A 81 27.53 -7.86 16.47
C LEU A 81 28.79 -8.74 16.68
N PRO A 82 29.39 -8.83 17.92
CA PRO A 82 30.56 -9.69 18.14
C PRO A 82 30.29 -11.18 17.94
N HIS A 83 29.07 -11.59 17.96
CA HIS A 83 28.62 -12.98 17.86
C HIS A 83 28.21 -13.38 16.44
N MET A 84 28.21 -12.45 15.49
CA MET A 84 27.78 -12.72 14.12
C MET A 84 28.82 -13.50 13.34
N PRO A 85 28.41 -14.59 12.64
CA PRO A 85 29.30 -15.28 11.72
C PRO A 85 29.62 -14.39 10.51
N GLU A 86 30.68 -14.70 9.79
CA GLU A 86 31.01 -14.01 8.53
C GLU A 86 29.98 -14.31 7.44
N SER A 87 29.54 -15.56 7.38
CA SER A 87 28.54 -16.02 6.42
C SER A 87 27.59 -17.04 7.04
N TYR A 88 26.40 -17.15 6.49
CA TYR A 88 25.39 -18.13 6.85
C TYR A 88 24.65 -18.61 5.60
N HIS A 89 24.60 -19.91 5.35
CA HIS A 89 24.02 -20.53 4.14
C HIS A 89 24.47 -19.89 2.82
N GLY A 90 25.73 -19.43 2.76
CA GLY A 90 26.33 -18.81 1.57
C GLY A 90 26.03 -17.31 1.43
N TYR A 91 25.30 -16.71 2.35
CA TYR A 91 25.08 -15.26 2.41
C TYR A 91 26.12 -14.61 3.32
N ASP A 92 26.71 -13.50 2.87
CA ASP A 92 27.59 -12.67 3.68
C ASP A 92 26.73 -11.89 4.70
N VAL A 93 26.95 -12.18 5.99
CA VAL A 93 26.20 -11.51 7.08
C VAL A 93 26.77 -10.12 7.34
N ARG A 94 28.10 -9.95 7.22
CA ARG A 94 28.78 -8.68 7.57
C ARG A 94 28.62 -7.58 6.54
N ALA A 95 28.51 -7.93 5.27
CA ALA A 95 28.20 -6.99 4.19
C ALA A 95 26.68 -6.72 4.03
N GLY A 96 25.84 -7.43 4.78
CA GLY A 96 24.40 -7.37 4.69
C GLY A 96 23.76 -6.23 5.45
N PHE A 97 22.45 -6.36 5.65
CA PHE A 97 21.59 -5.41 6.34
C PHE A 97 22.09 -5.03 7.74
N SER A 98 21.78 -3.79 8.15
CA SER A 98 21.94 -3.32 9.53
C SER A 98 23.33 -3.46 10.09
N GLY A 99 24.36 -3.03 9.34
CA GLY A 99 25.73 -2.96 9.82
C GLY A 99 26.33 -4.31 10.15
N GLY A 100 25.92 -5.37 9.45
CA GLY A 100 26.52 -6.71 9.57
C GLY A 100 25.88 -7.61 10.62
N THR A 101 24.67 -7.30 11.06
CA THR A 101 23.91 -8.16 11.99
C THR A 101 22.68 -8.81 11.35
N GLY A 102 22.23 -8.27 10.23
CA GLY A 102 20.91 -8.59 9.66
C GLY A 102 19.73 -8.12 10.52
N LEU A 103 19.96 -7.64 11.74
CA LEU A 103 18.93 -7.23 12.70
C LEU A 103 18.72 -5.72 12.67
N SER A 104 17.50 -5.29 12.31
CA SER A 104 17.05 -3.90 12.38
C SER A 104 16.00 -3.74 13.47
N ILE A 105 16.31 -2.96 14.49
CA ILE A 105 15.39 -2.68 15.61
C ILE A 105 14.87 -1.26 15.48
N THR A 106 13.54 -1.08 15.64
CA THR A 106 12.87 0.22 15.64
C THR A 106 11.80 0.27 16.73
N GLY A 107 11.36 1.49 17.09
CA GLY A 107 10.21 1.67 17.94
C GLY A 107 8.93 1.29 17.19
N LEU A 108 7.98 0.63 17.83
CA LEU A 108 6.74 0.15 17.21
C LEU A 108 5.86 1.31 16.77
N GLU A 109 5.64 2.27 17.66
CA GLU A 109 4.81 3.44 17.40
C GLU A 109 5.42 4.30 16.27
N SER A 110 6.73 4.52 16.32
CA SER A 110 7.48 5.22 15.26
C SER A 110 7.45 4.47 13.93
N TYR A 111 7.58 3.15 13.93
CA TYR A 111 7.50 2.32 12.74
C TYR A 111 6.11 2.43 12.08
N LEU A 112 5.04 2.31 12.86
CA LEU A 112 3.66 2.44 12.37
C LEU A 112 3.41 3.84 11.82
N LYS A 113 3.81 4.89 12.56
CA LYS A 113 3.65 6.28 12.14
C LYS A 113 4.38 6.58 10.83
N THR A 114 5.60 6.05 10.67
CA THR A 114 6.38 6.24 9.45
C THR A 114 5.80 5.46 8.27
N THR A 115 5.21 4.28 8.53
CA THR A 115 4.72 3.39 7.46
C THR A 115 3.27 3.71 7.06
N ILE A 116 2.36 3.90 8.02
CA ILE A 116 0.93 4.08 7.76
C ILE A 116 0.34 5.39 8.30
N GLY A 117 1.18 6.33 8.76
CA GLY A 117 0.76 7.66 9.20
C GLY A 117 0.18 7.73 10.62
N ILE A 118 -0.08 6.60 11.28
CA ILE A 118 -0.63 6.50 12.64
C ILE A 118 0.25 5.59 13.49
N ASP A 119 0.29 5.79 14.80
CA ASP A 119 1.18 5.09 15.73
C ASP A 119 0.51 3.91 16.49
N HIS A 120 -0.69 3.55 16.09
CA HIS A 120 -1.52 2.51 16.72
C HIS A 120 -2.36 1.74 15.69
N ALA A 121 -3.06 0.69 16.12
CA ALA A 121 -4.04 0.01 15.28
C ALA A 121 -5.21 0.96 14.96
N PRO A 122 -5.67 1.09 13.70
CA PRO A 122 -6.78 1.96 13.37
C PRO A 122 -8.04 1.62 14.18
N ALA A 123 -8.60 2.62 14.89
CA ALA A 123 -9.78 2.46 15.74
C ALA A 123 -10.97 3.33 15.30
N SER A 124 -10.70 4.43 14.60
CA SER A 124 -11.71 5.37 14.09
C SER A 124 -11.73 5.43 12.57
N TYR A 125 -12.78 6.00 12.00
CA TYR A 125 -12.83 6.27 10.56
C TYR A 125 -11.70 7.21 10.10
N ALA A 126 -11.33 8.18 10.95
CA ALA A 126 -10.23 9.09 10.65
C ALA A 126 -8.87 8.36 10.57
N ASP A 127 -8.61 7.42 11.47
CA ASP A 127 -7.39 6.60 11.43
C ASP A 127 -7.32 5.79 10.13
N TRP A 128 -8.41 5.10 9.79
CA TRP A 128 -8.48 4.32 8.56
C TRP A 128 -8.31 5.14 7.29
N LEU A 129 -8.91 6.34 7.23
CA LEU A 129 -8.76 7.22 6.09
C LEU A 129 -7.41 7.93 6.07
N GLY A 130 -6.79 8.12 7.24
CA GLY A 130 -5.45 8.67 7.39
C GLY A 130 -4.33 7.74 6.93
N ALA A 131 -4.56 6.43 6.91
CA ALA A 131 -3.58 5.47 6.44
C ALA A 131 -3.51 5.45 4.90
N PRO A 132 -2.33 5.71 4.28
CA PRO A 132 -2.15 5.59 2.84
C PRO A 132 -2.46 4.16 2.37
N GLU A 133 -3.27 4.03 1.32
CA GLU A 133 -3.80 2.73 0.90
C GLU A 133 -2.70 1.73 0.50
N GLU A 134 -1.70 2.18 -0.25
CA GLU A 134 -0.61 1.32 -0.71
C GLU A 134 0.40 0.95 0.38
N ASP A 135 0.41 1.67 1.50
CA ASP A 135 1.38 1.43 2.57
C ASP A 135 0.91 0.39 3.58
N ILE A 136 -0.39 0.14 3.68
CA ILE A 136 -0.95 -0.86 4.60
C ILE A 136 -0.38 -2.26 4.32
N ILE A 137 -0.13 -2.57 3.05
CA ILE A 137 0.43 -3.86 2.65
C ILE A 137 1.81 -4.12 3.31
N HIS A 138 2.57 -3.07 3.63
CA HIS A 138 3.88 -3.19 4.28
C HIS A 138 3.79 -3.57 5.76
N ILE A 139 2.61 -3.40 6.37
CA ILE A 139 2.37 -3.92 7.73
C ILE A 139 1.82 -5.34 7.69
N VAL A 140 0.93 -5.66 6.75
CA VAL A 140 0.21 -6.95 6.74
C VAL A 140 0.99 -8.08 6.07
N ASN A 141 1.90 -7.77 5.16
CA ASN A 141 2.73 -8.75 4.46
C ASN A 141 3.93 -9.22 5.28
N GLY A 142 4.62 -10.23 4.73
CA GLY A 142 5.78 -10.85 5.37
C GLY A 142 5.40 -11.80 6.51
N GLU A 143 6.40 -12.20 7.26
CA GLU A 143 6.27 -13.16 8.35
C GLU A 143 6.58 -12.52 9.70
N LEU A 144 5.81 -12.88 10.72
CA LEU A 144 6.10 -12.59 12.11
C LEU A 144 6.45 -13.92 12.79
N TRP A 145 7.64 -13.99 13.42
CA TRP A 145 8.16 -15.22 13.98
C TRP A 145 8.07 -15.29 15.50
N LEU A 146 8.16 -14.13 16.18
CA LEU A 146 8.04 -14.01 17.62
C LEU A 146 7.36 -12.68 17.96
N ASP A 147 6.35 -12.72 18.81
CA ASP A 147 5.70 -11.56 19.42
C ASP A 147 4.97 -12.03 20.69
N GLU A 148 5.73 -12.13 21.79
CA GLU A 148 5.20 -12.68 23.06
C GLU A 148 4.12 -11.81 23.67
N THR A 149 4.19 -10.49 23.45
CA THR A 149 3.17 -9.52 23.94
C THR A 149 1.93 -9.48 23.05
N GLY A 150 2.03 -9.88 21.80
CA GLY A 150 0.95 -9.79 20.82
C GLY A 150 0.64 -8.37 20.34
N ARG A 151 1.43 -7.35 20.71
CA ARG A 151 1.15 -5.94 20.34
C ARG A 151 1.16 -5.72 18.83
N PHE A 152 2.22 -6.14 18.16
CA PHE A 152 2.32 -5.99 16.71
C PHE A 152 1.38 -6.96 15.98
N THR A 153 1.21 -8.17 16.52
CA THR A 153 0.22 -9.14 16.05
C THR A 153 -1.17 -8.54 16.04
N HIS A 154 -1.56 -7.83 17.10
CA HIS A 154 -2.86 -7.16 17.16
C HIS A 154 -3.04 -6.12 16.04
N VAL A 155 -2.05 -5.24 15.82
CA VAL A 155 -2.08 -4.26 14.72
C VAL A 155 -2.25 -4.96 13.37
N ARG A 156 -1.45 -6.00 13.12
CA ARG A 156 -1.53 -6.78 11.88
C ARG A 156 -2.91 -7.42 11.70
N GLN A 157 -3.49 -8.01 12.75
CA GLN A 157 -4.81 -8.63 12.68
C GLN A 157 -5.91 -7.62 12.36
N VAL A 158 -5.88 -6.43 12.99
CA VAL A 158 -6.83 -5.36 12.68
C VAL A 158 -6.75 -4.97 11.19
N LEU A 159 -5.54 -4.73 10.69
CA LEU A 159 -5.33 -4.35 9.29
C LEU A 159 -5.66 -5.50 8.33
N GLN A 160 -5.31 -6.75 8.67
CA GLN A 160 -5.65 -7.95 7.86
C GLN A 160 -7.16 -8.19 7.76
N GLY A 161 -7.94 -7.69 8.72
CA GLY A 161 -9.40 -7.68 8.66
C GLY A 161 -9.96 -6.81 7.53
N TYR A 162 -9.10 -6.05 6.87
CA TYR A 162 -9.43 -5.07 5.84
C TYR A 162 -10.18 -3.87 6.40
N TYR A 163 -10.54 -2.89 5.55
CA TYR A 163 -11.28 -1.70 5.96
C TYR A 163 -12.66 -2.04 6.53
N PRO A 164 -13.13 -1.31 7.57
CA PRO A 164 -14.56 -1.28 7.90
C PRO A 164 -15.38 -0.94 6.65
N GLU A 165 -16.53 -1.58 6.49
CA GLU A 165 -17.32 -1.44 5.25
C GLU A 165 -17.63 0.02 4.87
N PRO A 166 -18.03 0.90 5.79
CA PRO A 166 -18.28 2.30 5.43
C PRO A 166 -17.04 3.01 4.89
N VAL A 167 -15.84 2.74 5.43
CA VAL A 167 -14.56 3.29 4.94
C VAL A 167 -14.26 2.76 3.53
N ARG A 168 -14.40 1.45 3.34
CA ARG A 168 -14.22 0.81 2.03
C ARG A 168 -15.12 1.42 0.97
N LEU A 169 -16.40 1.55 1.27
CA LEU A 169 -17.39 2.12 0.36
C LEU A 169 -17.07 3.58 0.01
N ARG A 170 -16.67 4.38 1.01
CA ARG A 170 -16.24 5.76 0.76
C ARG A 170 -15.03 5.82 -0.19
N ARG A 171 -14.02 4.99 0.02
CA ARG A 171 -12.85 4.92 -0.86
C ARG A 171 -13.26 4.48 -2.28
N ILE A 172 -14.09 3.46 -2.43
CA ILE A 172 -14.64 3.02 -3.73
C ILE A 172 -15.35 4.18 -4.44
N ALA A 173 -16.21 4.92 -3.73
CA ALA A 173 -16.90 6.06 -4.31
C ALA A 173 -15.94 7.10 -4.90
N HIS A 174 -14.91 7.47 -4.15
CA HIS A 174 -13.90 8.43 -4.59
C HIS A 174 -13.08 7.89 -5.77
N TRP A 175 -12.64 6.63 -5.73
CA TRP A 175 -11.94 6.01 -6.85
C TRP A 175 -12.79 5.93 -8.11
N CYS A 176 -14.10 5.62 -8.01
CA CYS A 176 -15.02 5.65 -9.15
C CYS A 176 -15.06 7.03 -9.81
N ARG A 177 -15.20 8.07 -9.00
CA ARG A 177 -15.23 9.46 -9.49
C ARG A 177 -13.93 9.85 -10.16
N TYR A 178 -12.78 9.56 -9.53
CA TYR A 178 -11.49 9.97 -10.08
C TYR A 178 -11.10 9.17 -11.30
N PHE A 179 -11.32 7.87 -11.32
CA PHE A 179 -11.06 7.05 -12.50
C PHE A 179 -11.84 7.55 -13.73
N SER A 180 -13.13 7.77 -13.61
CA SER A 180 -13.94 8.20 -14.74
C SER A 180 -13.83 9.71 -15.00
N GLY A 181 -14.03 10.55 -13.99
CA GLY A 181 -14.03 12.00 -14.14
C GLY A 181 -12.66 12.60 -14.43
N MET A 182 -11.66 12.26 -13.63
CA MET A 182 -10.29 12.77 -13.81
C MET A 182 -9.47 11.95 -14.81
N GLY A 183 -9.86 10.70 -15.06
CA GLY A 183 -9.24 9.81 -16.06
C GLY A 183 -9.89 9.95 -17.44
N SER A 184 -11.03 9.27 -17.66
CA SER A 184 -11.66 9.19 -18.99
C SER A 184 -12.09 10.56 -19.53
N TYR A 185 -12.70 11.41 -18.70
CA TYR A 185 -13.07 12.77 -19.10
C TYR A 185 -11.86 13.61 -19.47
N ALA A 186 -10.84 13.62 -18.63
CA ALA A 186 -9.64 14.41 -18.86
C ALA A 186 -8.88 13.92 -20.11
N LEU A 187 -8.82 12.60 -20.33
CA LEU A 187 -8.20 12.02 -21.53
C LEU A 187 -8.94 12.48 -22.80
N LYS A 188 -10.28 12.43 -22.82
CA LYS A 188 -11.06 12.95 -23.96
C LYS A 188 -10.73 14.41 -24.27
N ARG A 189 -10.59 15.21 -23.23
CA ARG A 189 -10.26 16.65 -23.40
C ARG A 189 -8.83 16.85 -23.92
N ALA A 190 -7.89 15.99 -23.53
CA ALA A 190 -6.52 16.02 -24.05
C ALA A 190 -6.48 15.63 -25.54
N ILE A 191 -7.19 14.56 -25.94
CA ILE A 191 -7.30 14.11 -27.33
C ILE A 191 -7.87 15.23 -28.21
N LEU A 192 -8.98 15.88 -27.81
CA LEU A 192 -9.61 16.96 -28.56
C LEU A 192 -8.73 18.19 -28.77
N ARG A 193 -7.62 18.30 -28.04
CA ARG A 193 -6.66 19.40 -28.11
C ARG A 193 -5.32 19.01 -28.71
N ASP A 194 -5.19 17.79 -29.24
CA ASP A 194 -3.93 17.20 -29.71
C ASP A 194 -2.79 17.34 -28.67
N ASN A 195 -3.16 17.24 -27.37
CA ASN A 195 -2.20 17.38 -26.29
C ASN A 195 -1.72 16.02 -25.79
N GLU A 196 -0.78 15.42 -26.55
CA GLU A 196 -0.23 14.09 -26.26
C GLU A 196 0.47 14.03 -24.90
N TYR A 197 1.15 15.10 -24.48
CA TYR A 197 1.80 15.17 -23.17
C TYR A 197 0.78 14.97 -22.05
N TYR A 198 -0.30 15.75 -22.06
CA TYR A 198 -1.34 15.62 -21.04
C TYR A 198 -2.12 14.31 -21.17
N ALA A 199 -2.38 13.86 -22.41
CA ALA A 199 -3.03 12.56 -22.66
C ALA A 199 -2.25 11.41 -22.02
N THR A 200 -0.91 11.40 -22.15
CA THR A 200 -0.04 10.36 -21.55
C THR A 200 -0.16 10.35 -20.03
N ILE A 201 -0.12 11.52 -19.39
CA ILE A 201 -0.22 11.63 -17.92
C ILE A 201 -1.57 11.13 -17.41
N VAL A 202 -2.66 11.63 -17.97
CA VAL A 202 -4.01 11.29 -17.48
C VAL A 202 -4.37 9.84 -17.79
N PHE A 203 -3.95 9.33 -18.93
CA PHE A 203 -4.15 7.93 -19.29
C PHE A 203 -3.43 6.98 -18.33
N SER A 204 -2.16 7.24 -18.04
CA SER A 204 -1.38 6.40 -17.11
C SER A 204 -2.02 6.36 -15.73
N ARG A 205 -2.47 7.51 -15.24
CA ARG A 205 -3.21 7.59 -13.96
C ARG A 205 -4.53 6.83 -14.02
N ALA A 206 -5.31 6.99 -15.10
CA ALA A 206 -6.60 6.33 -15.23
C ALA A 206 -6.48 4.81 -15.22
N VAL A 207 -5.50 4.23 -15.94
CA VAL A 207 -5.24 2.79 -15.91
C VAL A 207 -4.85 2.32 -14.51
N ARG A 208 -3.94 3.06 -13.83
CA ARG A 208 -3.55 2.77 -12.45
C ARG A 208 -4.78 2.76 -11.54
N TRP A 209 -5.60 3.80 -11.58
CA TRP A 209 -6.80 3.93 -10.75
C TRP A 209 -7.83 2.83 -11.01
N ALA A 210 -8.02 2.41 -12.27
CA ALA A 210 -8.89 1.28 -12.59
C ALA A 210 -8.42 -0.02 -11.94
N VAL A 211 -7.10 -0.27 -11.97
CA VAL A 211 -6.51 -1.46 -11.34
C VAL A 211 -6.60 -1.37 -9.81
N GLN A 212 -6.27 -0.22 -9.21
CA GLN A 212 -6.40 -0.02 -7.76
C GLN A 212 -7.84 -0.18 -7.28
N LEU A 213 -8.81 0.37 -8.04
CA LEU A 213 -10.23 0.17 -7.76
C LEU A 213 -10.63 -1.31 -7.79
N ALA A 214 -10.08 -2.10 -8.71
CA ALA A 214 -10.33 -3.54 -8.75
C ALA A 214 -9.86 -4.25 -7.47
N PHE A 215 -8.69 -3.88 -6.92
CA PHE A 215 -8.25 -4.40 -5.62
C PHE A 215 -9.23 -4.04 -4.50
N MET A 216 -9.65 -2.78 -4.44
CA MET A 216 -10.57 -2.28 -3.44
C MET A 216 -11.93 -3.01 -3.49
N LEU A 217 -12.44 -3.27 -4.69
CA LEU A 217 -13.67 -4.02 -4.92
C LEU A 217 -13.55 -5.45 -4.41
N GLU A 218 -12.40 -6.10 -4.58
CA GLU A 218 -12.15 -7.47 -4.13
C GLU A 218 -11.55 -7.58 -2.72
N ARG A 219 -11.54 -6.48 -1.94
CA ARG A 219 -11.04 -6.45 -0.56
C ARG A 219 -9.59 -6.92 -0.44
N GLN A 220 -8.75 -6.48 -1.37
CA GLN A 220 -7.32 -6.76 -1.38
C GLN A 220 -6.54 -5.46 -1.28
N TYR A 221 -5.49 -5.43 -0.46
CA TYR A 221 -4.53 -4.36 -0.50
C TYR A 221 -3.64 -4.49 -1.74
N TYR A 222 -3.39 -3.40 -2.43
CA TYR A 222 -2.48 -3.39 -3.56
C TYR A 222 -1.09 -2.93 -3.12
N PRO A 223 -0.03 -3.49 -3.74
CA PRO A 223 1.33 -3.08 -3.47
C PRO A 223 1.69 -1.83 -4.29
N TYR A 224 2.88 -1.29 -4.03
CA TYR A 224 3.44 -0.23 -4.86
C TYR A 224 3.60 -0.68 -6.34
N ASP A 225 3.66 0.29 -7.24
CA ASP A 225 3.52 0.13 -8.70
C ASP A 225 4.32 -1.02 -9.32
N LYS A 226 5.57 -1.24 -8.88
CA LYS A 226 6.45 -2.32 -9.38
C LYS A 226 5.75 -3.68 -9.37
N TRP A 227 4.95 -3.98 -8.34
CA TRP A 227 4.32 -5.28 -8.14
C TRP A 227 2.80 -5.29 -8.34
N THR A 228 2.19 -4.11 -8.56
CA THR A 228 0.73 -3.99 -8.70
C THR A 228 0.17 -4.96 -9.75
N TYR A 229 0.79 -5.05 -10.94
CA TYR A 229 0.29 -5.93 -12.00
C TYR A 229 0.44 -7.43 -11.66
N ALA A 230 1.50 -7.82 -10.96
CA ALA A 230 1.69 -9.20 -10.52
C ALA A 230 0.65 -9.63 -9.48
N PHE A 231 0.29 -8.73 -8.58
CA PHE A 231 -0.80 -8.95 -7.61
C PHE A 231 -2.17 -8.87 -8.27
N PHE A 232 -2.38 -7.97 -9.23
CA PHE A 232 -3.61 -7.88 -10.02
C PHE A 232 -3.98 -9.22 -10.67
N ARG A 233 -2.99 -9.99 -11.14
CA ARG A 233 -3.19 -11.35 -11.67
C ARG A 233 -3.79 -12.34 -10.67
N ARG A 234 -3.76 -12.03 -9.38
CA ARG A 234 -4.27 -12.88 -8.31
C ARG A 234 -5.71 -12.54 -7.91
N LEU A 235 -6.28 -11.47 -8.47
CA LEU A 235 -7.66 -11.09 -8.19
C LEU A 235 -8.63 -12.14 -8.77
N PRO A 236 -9.50 -12.73 -7.93
CA PRO A 236 -10.29 -13.89 -8.33
C PRO A 236 -11.39 -13.58 -9.36
N ARG A 237 -11.93 -12.37 -9.39
CA ARG A 237 -13.10 -12.02 -10.20
C ARG A 237 -12.82 -10.95 -11.25
N LEU A 238 -12.06 -9.92 -10.90
CA LEU A 238 -11.84 -8.74 -11.75
C LEU A 238 -10.62 -8.85 -12.66
N TYR A 239 -9.66 -9.73 -12.37
CA TYR A 239 -8.52 -9.91 -13.28
C TYR A 239 -8.97 -10.33 -14.68
N ALA A 240 -9.76 -11.41 -14.78
CA ALA A 240 -10.13 -11.99 -16.08
C ALA A 240 -10.84 -11.00 -17.03
N PRO A 241 -11.85 -10.21 -16.58
CA PRO A 241 -12.51 -9.24 -17.45
C PRO A 241 -11.70 -7.97 -17.72
N LEU A 242 -10.82 -7.54 -16.81
CA LEU A 242 -10.06 -6.30 -16.94
C LEU A 242 -8.71 -6.47 -17.65
N ALA A 243 -8.01 -7.60 -17.43
CA ALA A 243 -6.66 -7.79 -17.96
C ALA A 243 -6.55 -7.60 -19.49
N PRO A 244 -7.44 -8.16 -20.33
CA PRO A 244 -7.35 -7.93 -21.78
C PRO A 244 -7.48 -6.45 -22.17
N LEU A 245 -8.28 -5.68 -21.40
CA LEU A 245 -8.48 -4.25 -21.64
C LEU A 245 -7.23 -3.46 -21.23
N VAL A 246 -6.67 -3.77 -20.06
CA VAL A 246 -5.43 -3.15 -19.56
C VAL A 246 -4.27 -3.46 -20.50
N ASP A 247 -4.08 -4.73 -20.87
CA ASP A 247 -2.96 -5.17 -21.72
C ASP A 247 -3.00 -4.53 -23.10
N GLU A 248 -4.20 -4.36 -23.68
CA GLU A 248 -4.33 -3.65 -24.96
C GLU A 248 -4.09 -2.15 -24.79
N ALA A 249 -4.64 -1.55 -23.73
CA ALA A 249 -4.57 -0.12 -23.49
C ALA A 249 -3.14 0.37 -23.30
N VAL A 250 -2.29 -0.38 -22.59
CA VAL A 250 -0.90 0.04 -22.28
C VAL A 250 0.06 -0.14 -23.45
N ARG A 251 -0.33 -0.79 -24.54
CA ARG A 251 0.53 -0.92 -25.73
C ARG A 251 0.77 0.44 -26.37
N LEU A 252 2.01 0.72 -26.72
CA LEU A 252 2.38 1.97 -27.38
C LEU A 252 1.66 2.19 -28.71
N ALA A 253 1.43 1.13 -29.47
CA ALA A 253 0.76 1.18 -30.79
C ALA A 253 -0.76 1.41 -30.70
N THR A 254 -1.37 1.38 -29.51
CA THR A 254 -2.81 1.61 -29.37
C THR A 254 -3.13 3.10 -29.52
N PRO A 255 -3.98 3.50 -30.51
CA PRO A 255 -4.35 4.91 -30.70
C PRO A 255 -5.09 5.48 -29.51
N TRP A 256 -5.06 6.80 -29.34
CA TRP A 256 -5.68 7.50 -28.21
C TRP A 256 -7.19 7.28 -28.12
N GLU A 257 -7.90 7.28 -29.23
CA GLU A 257 -9.35 7.00 -29.29
C GLU A 257 -9.65 5.59 -28.79
N ARG A 258 -8.81 4.63 -29.20
CA ARG A 258 -8.95 3.24 -28.72
C ARG A 258 -8.60 3.11 -27.24
N LYS A 259 -7.61 3.84 -26.75
CA LYS A 259 -7.30 3.91 -25.31
C LYS A 259 -8.48 4.42 -24.51
N LEU A 260 -9.15 5.48 -24.99
CA LEU A 260 -10.36 6.01 -24.35
C LEU A 260 -11.52 4.99 -24.37
N GLU A 261 -11.73 4.31 -25.49
CA GLU A 261 -12.74 3.24 -25.58
C GLU A 261 -12.46 2.11 -24.57
N LEU A 262 -11.19 1.71 -24.42
CA LEU A 262 -10.80 0.69 -23.46
C LEU A 262 -11.03 1.14 -22.02
N LEU A 263 -10.75 2.41 -21.66
CA LEU A 263 -11.11 2.95 -20.34
C LEU A 263 -12.62 2.92 -20.11
N ASN A 264 -13.44 3.26 -21.10
CA ASN A 264 -14.90 3.17 -21.01
C ASN A 264 -15.36 1.72 -20.78
N ARG A 265 -14.74 0.75 -21.44
CA ARG A 265 -15.03 -0.67 -21.21
C ARG A 265 -14.59 -1.14 -19.81
N MET A 266 -13.48 -0.64 -19.29
CA MET A 266 -13.10 -0.89 -17.89
C MET A 266 -14.15 -0.32 -16.93
N ALA A 267 -14.68 0.89 -17.21
CA ALA A 267 -15.78 1.46 -16.44
C ALA A 267 -17.04 0.60 -16.49
N ASP A 268 -17.38 0.03 -17.65
CA ASP A 268 -18.51 -0.92 -17.79
C ASP A 268 -18.32 -2.17 -16.91
N VAL A 269 -17.12 -2.75 -16.91
CA VAL A 269 -16.82 -3.93 -16.08
C VAL A 269 -16.97 -3.59 -14.59
N ILE A 270 -16.45 -2.43 -14.18
CA ILE A 270 -16.52 -1.96 -12.79
C ILE A 270 -17.97 -1.72 -12.38
N ASP A 271 -18.77 -1.05 -13.22
CA ASP A 271 -20.19 -0.79 -12.95
C ASP A 271 -20.99 -2.08 -12.78
N HIS A 272 -20.81 -3.03 -13.69
CA HIS A 272 -21.45 -4.33 -13.56
C HIS A 272 -21.06 -5.06 -12.27
N PHE A 273 -19.81 -4.94 -11.85
CA PHE A 273 -19.36 -5.52 -10.59
C PHE A 273 -20.00 -4.85 -9.38
N LEU A 274 -20.08 -3.51 -9.38
CA LEU A 274 -20.71 -2.73 -8.31
C LEU A 274 -22.19 -3.13 -8.12
N VAL A 275 -22.90 -3.30 -9.22
CA VAL A 275 -24.31 -3.75 -9.22
C VAL A 275 -24.42 -5.21 -8.76
N ALA A 276 -23.60 -6.10 -9.31
CA ALA A 276 -23.65 -7.51 -8.98
C ALA A 276 -23.32 -7.81 -7.51
N ASP A 277 -22.44 -7.03 -6.89
CA ASP A 277 -22.10 -7.12 -5.48
C ASP A 277 -23.06 -6.34 -4.56
N GLY A 278 -24.09 -5.70 -5.11
CA GLY A 278 -25.08 -4.94 -4.35
C GLY A 278 -24.52 -3.68 -3.71
N ILE A 279 -23.38 -3.15 -4.21
CA ILE A 279 -22.78 -1.90 -3.74
C ILE A 279 -23.59 -0.71 -4.20
N ILE A 280 -24.12 -0.77 -5.42
CA ILE A 280 -25.08 0.19 -5.97
C ILE A 280 -26.28 -0.53 -6.57
N ARG A 281 -27.37 0.19 -6.70
CA ARG A 281 -28.59 -0.34 -7.34
C ARG A 281 -28.43 -0.44 -8.86
N PRO A 282 -29.18 -1.35 -9.53
CA PRO A 282 -29.23 -1.36 -10.99
C PRO A 282 -29.60 0.02 -11.53
N HIS A 283 -28.84 0.52 -12.48
CA HIS A 283 -28.92 1.89 -12.96
C HIS A 283 -29.22 1.93 -14.47
N PRO A 284 -30.38 2.46 -14.92
CA PRO A 284 -30.69 2.50 -16.35
C PRO A 284 -29.88 3.55 -17.13
N GLN A 285 -29.14 4.41 -16.42
CA GLN A 285 -28.44 5.56 -16.98
C GLN A 285 -26.92 5.48 -16.87
N PHE A 286 -26.34 4.31 -16.66
CA PHE A 286 -24.91 4.16 -16.89
C PHE A 286 -24.67 4.34 -18.39
N ALA A 287 -24.83 5.57 -18.81
CA ALA A 287 -24.78 5.95 -20.20
C ALA A 287 -23.50 6.72 -20.45
N GLU A 288 -22.88 6.41 -21.58
CA GLU A 288 -21.95 7.29 -22.23
C GLU A 288 -22.58 8.69 -22.35
N HIS A 289 -21.86 9.74 -21.95
CA HIS A 289 -22.36 11.09 -22.14
C HIS A 289 -22.52 11.35 -23.64
N PRO A 290 -23.74 11.67 -24.14
CA PRO A 290 -24.05 11.63 -25.57
C PRO A 290 -23.16 12.52 -26.44
N SER A 291 -22.63 13.62 -25.88
CA SER A 291 -21.84 14.63 -26.59
C SER A 291 -20.34 14.47 -26.44
N SER A 292 -19.83 13.56 -25.60
CA SER A 292 -18.43 13.55 -25.19
C SER A 292 -17.71 12.21 -25.37
N GLY A 293 -18.44 11.11 -25.52
CA GLY A 293 -17.86 9.79 -25.78
C GLY A 293 -16.98 9.27 -24.66
N TYR A 294 -17.36 9.51 -23.40
CA TYR A 294 -16.72 8.94 -22.22
C TYR A 294 -17.77 8.50 -21.21
N ARG A 295 -17.43 7.51 -20.41
CA ARG A 295 -18.27 6.99 -19.35
C ARG A 295 -17.90 7.56 -18.01
N LEU A 296 -18.89 7.81 -17.18
CA LEU A 296 -18.74 8.37 -15.85
C LEU A 296 -19.33 7.41 -14.81
N LEU A 297 -18.63 7.30 -13.68
CA LEU A 297 -19.06 6.54 -12.51
C LEU A 297 -19.51 7.47 -11.37
N GLU A 298 -19.88 8.71 -11.67
CA GLU A 298 -20.35 9.69 -10.70
C GLU A 298 -21.66 9.27 -10.03
N HIS A 299 -22.52 8.48 -10.70
CA HIS A 299 -23.69 7.90 -10.06
C HIS A 299 -23.30 6.96 -8.91
N ALA A 300 -22.27 6.13 -9.08
CA ALA A 300 -21.75 5.27 -8.01
C ALA A 300 -21.20 6.11 -6.85
N TYR A 301 -20.42 7.15 -7.16
CA TYR A 301 -19.94 8.10 -6.17
C TYR A 301 -21.08 8.72 -5.37
N ALA A 302 -22.09 9.26 -6.05
CA ALA A 302 -23.21 9.94 -5.40
C ALA A 302 -24.06 8.97 -4.57
N GLU A 303 -24.40 7.80 -5.11
CA GLU A 303 -25.24 6.81 -4.44
C GLU A 303 -24.56 6.27 -3.18
N ILE A 304 -23.28 5.87 -3.28
CA ILE A 304 -22.53 5.35 -2.14
C ILE A 304 -22.42 6.41 -1.04
N LEU A 305 -22.01 7.65 -1.39
CA LEU A 305 -21.84 8.70 -0.39
C LEU A 305 -23.16 9.08 0.29
N HIS A 306 -24.29 9.02 -0.43
CA HIS A 306 -25.61 9.31 0.15
C HIS A 306 -25.93 8.36 1.31
N ASP A 307 -25.56 7.09 1.19
CA ASP A 307 -25.88 6.06 2.17
C ASP A 307 -24.82 5.92 3.30
N LEU A 308 -23.72 6.68 3.23
CA LEU A 308 -22.69 6.67 4.28
C LEU A 308 -23.10 7.51 5.51
N PRO A 309 -22.57 7.16 6.71
CA PRO A 309 -22.68 7.99 7.90
C PRO A 309 -22.19 9.43 7.64
N GLU A 310 -22.87 10.41 8.22
CA GLU A 310 -22.61 11.84 7.97
C GLU A 310 -21.17 12.24 8.40
N ASP A 311 -20.74 11.77 9.55
CA ASP A 311 -19.40 12.00 10.09
C ASP A 311 -18.31 11.47 9.15
N LEU A 312 -18.51 10.28 8.56
CA LEU A 312 -17.57 9.71 7.60
C LEU A 312 -17.61 10.45 6.25
N ARG A 313 -18.81 10.83 5.78
CA ARG A 313 -19.01 11.55 4.52
C ARG A 313 -18.27 12.88 4.48
N GLY A 314 -18.28 13.62 5.60
CA GLY A 314 -17.64 14.93 5.76
C GLY A 314 -16.12 14.87 5.99
N LEU A 315 -15.55 13.71 6.33
CA LEU A 315 -14.12 13.58 6.55
C LEU A 315 -13.34 13.68 5.23
N VAL A 316 -12.34 14.55 5.20
CA VAL A 316 -11.37 14.69 4.11
C VAL A 316 -9.97 14.61 4.73
N PRO A 317 -9.50 13.43 5.07
CA PRO A 317 -8.18 13.28 5.69
C PRO A 317 -7.07 13.59 4.69
N VAL A 318 -6.02 14.21 5.19
CA VAL A 318 -4.85 14.67 4.42
C VAL A 318 -4.20 13.54 3.62
N TRP A 319 -4.24 12.36 4.16
CA TRP A 319 -3.51 11.20 3.65
C TRP A 319 -4.37 10.19 2.89
N GLU A 320 -5.62 10.47 2.61
CA GLU A 320 -6.37 9.58 1.74
C GLU A 320 -5.75 9.63 0.34
N GLN A 321 -5.20 8.51 -0.10
CA GLN A 321 -4.35 8.44 -1.29
C GLN A 321 -5.05 8.92 -2.55
N VAL A 322 -6.33 8.61 -2.73
CA VAL A 322 -7.09 9.06 -3.89
C VAL A 322 -7.17 10.59 -3.96
N HIS A 323 -7.33 11.26 -2.83
CA HIS A 323 -7.32 12.73 -2.78
C HIS A 323 -5.92 13.28 -3.06
N TRP A 324 -4.90 12.67 -2.48
CA TRP A 324 -3.51 13.05 -2.73
C TRP A 324 -3.13 12.92 -4.20
N GLU A 325 -3.39 11.78 -4.81
CA GLU A 325 -3.03 11.54 -6.21
C GLU A 325 -3.81 12.39 -7.21
N ALA A 326 -5.11 12.57 -6.97
CA ALA A 326 -6.00 13.26 -7.89
C ALA A 326 -5.95 14.80 -7.74
N ASN A 327 -5.80 15.30 -6.51
CA ASN A 327 -5.94 16.71 -6.19
C ASN A 327 -4.75 17.29 -5.42
N HIS A 328 -3.61 16.59 -5.38
CA HIS A 328 -2.48 16.98 -4.53
C HIS A 328 -2.05 18.44 -4.70
N SER A 329 -2.04 18.97 -5.92
CA SER A 329 -1.64 20.36 -6.16
C SER A 329 -2.58 21.38 -5.54
N GLN A 330 -3.89 21.13 -5.59
CA GLN A 330 -4.90 22.00 -4.98
C GLN A 330 -4.95 21.83 -3.46
N PHE A 331 -4.84 20.58 -3.02
CA PHE A 331 -4.89 20.23 -1.62
C PHE A 331 -3.64 20.72 -0.87
N VAL A 332 -2.47 20.43 -1.42
CA VAL A 332 -1.17 20.80 -0.88
C VAL A 332 -1.01 22.32 -0.81
N ALA A 333 -1.46 23.06 -1.82
CA ALA A 333 -1.43 24.52 -1.81
C ALA A 333 -2.36 25.15 -0.76
N GLY A 334 -3.33 24.41 -0.25
CA GLY A 334 -4.23 24.87 0.82
C GLY A 334 -3.75 24.55 2.24
N LEU A 335 -2.61 23.85 2.39
CA LEU A 335 -2.04 23.56 3.71
C LEU A 335 -1.15 24.72 4.18
N GLU A 336 -1.37 25.13 5.42
CA GLU A 336 -0.46 26.07 6.09
C GLU A 336 0.93 25.44 6.27
N LEU A 337 1.98 26.26 6.30
CA LEU A 337 3.36 25.78 6.41
C LEU A 337 3.60 24.95 7.66
N GLU A 338 2.94 25.30 8.78
CA GLU A 338 3.01 24.58 10.04
C GLU A 338 2.46 23.15 9.92
N ALA A 339 1.42 22.95 9.10
CA ALA A 339 0.91 21.62 8.80
C ALA A 339 1.93 20.79 8.02
N TRP A 340 2.63 21.40 7.06
CA TRP A 340 3.73 20.79 6.33
C TRP A 340 4.91 20.44 7.24
N ASP A 341 5.29 21.36 8.13
CA ASP A 341 6.36 21.13 9.10
C ASP A 341 6.05 19.92 9.98
N GLY A 342 4.82 19.86 10.51
CA GLY A 342 4.36 18.72 11.32
C GLY A 342 4.33 17.40 10.56
N MET A 343 3.94 17.46 9.29
CA MET A 343 3.79 16.31 8.42
C MET A 343 5.12 15.73 7.93
N LEU A 344 6.03 16.60 7.53
CA LEU A 344 7.33 16.24 6.96
C LEU A 344 8.46 16.27 7.98
N ASN A 345 8.16 16.63 9.23
CA ASN A 345 9.14 16.73 10.31
C ASN A 345 10.32 17.67 9.98
N LEU A 346 10.05 18.77 9.25
CA LEU A 346 11.10 19.66 8.72
C LEU A 346 11.82 20.47 9.80
N ARG A 347 11.16 20.72 10.94
CA ARG A 347 11.70 21.51 12.06
C ARG A 347 11.89 20.70 13.35
N ALA A 348 11.90 19.38 13.27
CA ALA A 348 12.15 18.52 14.43
C ALA A 348 13.64 18.55 14.84
N GLY A 349 14.12 19.72 15.24
CA GLY A 349 15.52 19.91 15.62
C GLY A 349 15.84 21.34 16.07
N GLU A 350 14.84 22.23 16.04
CA GLU A 350 14.95 23.58 16.64
C GLU A 350 14.50 23.60 18.09
#